data_1a7c953b6f92af7d53f6dafbf4d173f1
#
_entry.id   1a7c953b6f92af7d53f6dafbf4d173f1
#
_cell.length_a   1.000
_cell.length_b   1.000
_cell.length_c   1.000
_cell.angle_alpha   90.00
_cell.angle_beta   90.00
_cell.angle_gamma   90.00
#
_symmetry.space_group_name_H-M   'P 1'
#
loop_
_entity.id
_entity.type
_entity.pdbx_description
1 polymer ?
#
loop_
_entity_poly.entity_id
_entity_poly.type
_entity_poly.pdbx_seq_one_letter_code
_entity_poly.pdbx_strand_id
1 'polypeptide(L)'
;RSVDKLIKRLERHAAVNGVAPHRDLTHQTAEGFQAKRISTAYKEDGSVALQWVIQEPDKQSLKQRLDFMLEGIKDDLTGFKKAVKAPAKVNSDYLAMYMVGDHHFGMLADSETKLDDDDWDVKIASQILLDSTERLANRVGDAEIGVLLNVGDFFHADSSKNETTAGTRVDVDTRIGKTFKLAGRLFQILIDKMLKTHKKIVVINVRGNHDSDMACHLSSCLSILYDAEPRVEVLPNYSKFIHYQWENNLFVFHH
;
A
#
# COMPACT_ATOMS: atom_id res chain seq x y z
N ARG A 1 26.55 30.04 26.76
CA ARG A 1 26.45 29.75 25.31
C ARG A 1 25.85 28.34 24.97
N SER A 2 26.03 27.32 25.82
CA SER A 2 25.49 25.97 25.59
C SER A 2 24.03 25.86 25.97
N VAL A 3 23.63 26.43 27.11
CA VAL A 3 22.26 26.39 27.65
C VAL A 3 21.30 27.16 26.76
N ASP A 4 21.68 28.37 26.30
CA ASP A 4 20.84 29.18 25.40
C ASP A 4 20.55 28.48 24.06
N LYS A 5 21.53 27.72 23.54
CA LYS A 5 21.34 26.93 22.33
C LYS A 5 20.36 25.77 22.54
N LEU A 6 20.43 25.16 23.73
CA LEU A 6 19.51 24.07 24.09
C LEU A 6 18.09 24.59 24.27
N ILE A 7 17.93 25.72 25.00
CA ILE A 7 16.62 26.37 25.18
C ILE A 7 16.01 26.70 23.82
N LYS A 8 16.74 27.40 22.94
CA LYS A 8 16.26 27.73 21.59
C LYS A 8 15.91 26.51 20.75
N ARG A 9 16.59 25.37 20.94
CA ARG A 9 16.28 24.13 20.26
C ARG A 9 14.99 23.53 20.79
N LEU A 10 14.77 23.50 22.08
CA LEU A 10 13.55 23.01 22.73
C LEU A 10 12.36 23.91 22.38
N GLU A 11 12.53 25.22 22.38
CA GLU A 11 11.50 26.18 21.97
C GLU A 11 11.08 25.98 20.49
N ARG A 12 12.06 25.75 19.60
CA ARG A 12 11.77 25.44 18.19
C ARG A 12 11.00 24.14 18.06
N HIS A 13 11.39 23.10 18.82
CA HIS A 13 10.72 21.83 18.80
C HIS A 13 9.26 21.95 19.31
N ALA A 14 9.06 22.68 20.40
CA ALA A 14 7.73 22.97 20.93
C ALA A 14 6.88 23.77 19.92
N ALA A 15 7.49 24.76 19.24
CA ALA A 15 6.82 25.57 18.23
C ALA A 15 6.37 24.73 17.01
N VAL A 16 7.18 23.77 16.56
CA VAL A 16 6.84 22.86 15.47
C VAL A 16 5.60 22.03 15.80
N ASN A 17 5.44 21.66 17.08
CA ASN A 17 4.30 20.89 17.57
C ASN A 17 3.10 21.77 18.01
N GLY A 18 3.15 23.07 17.78
CA GLY A 18 2.07 24.00 18.14
C GLY A 18 1.94 24.28 19.63
N VAL A 19 2.98 24.06 20.44
CA VAL A 19 2.97 24.15 21.92
C VAL A 19 3.89 25.24 22.45
N ALA A 20 4.09 26.33 21.74
CA ALA A 20 4.98 27.43 22.18
C ALA A 20 4.22 28.78 22.22
N PRO A 21 3.42 29.05 23.27
CA PRO A 21 2.60 30.27 23.40
C PRO A 21 3.43 31.57 23.34
N HIS A 22 4.65 31.54 23.85
CA HIS A 22 5.57 32.69 23.81
C HIS A 22 6.09 33.03 22.39
N ARG A 23 5.77 32.22 21.40
CA ARG A 23 5.97 32.50 19.97
C ARG A 23 4.64 32.79 19.25
N ASP A 24 3.63 33.19 19.99
CA ASP A 24 2.31 33.57 19.50
C ASP A 24 1.60 32.47 18.70
N LEU A 25 1.87 31.20 19.04
CA LEU A 25 1.15 30.07 18.47
C LEU A 25 -0.24 29.97 19.12
N THR A 26 -1.27 30.33 18.37
CA THR A 26 -2.66 30.33 18.82
C THR A 26 -3.40 29.03 18.46
N HIS A 27 -2.86 28.22 17.56
CA HIS A 27 -3.47 26.97 17.08
C HIS A 27 -2.49 25.83 17.09
N GLN A 28 -2.96 24.66 17.49
CA GLN A 28 -2.21 23.41 17.35
C GLN A 28 -2.18 22.97 15.88
N THR A 29 -1.13 22.25 15.51
CA THR A 29 -1.10 21.57 14.21
C THR A 29 -2.14 20.45 14.18
N ALA A 30 -2.68 20.15 12.99
CA ALA A 30 -3.57 19.01 12.82
C ALA A 30 -2.84 17.70 13.18
N GLU A 31 -3.60 16.73 13.66
CA GLU A 31 -3.04 15.41 14.02
C GLU A 31 -2.34 14.77 12.81
N GLY A 32 -1.10 14.32 12.97
CA GLY A 32 -0.27 13.76 11.91
C GLY A 32 0.46 14.79 11.05
N PHE A 33 0.39 16.08 11.42
CA PHE A 33 1.11 17.17 10.77
C PHE A 33 2.03 17.92 11.74
N GLN A 34 3.09 18.50 11.20
CA GLN A 34 3.99 19.41 11.90
C GLN A 34 4.01 20.77 11.21
N ALA A 35 4.27 21.83 11.98
CA ALA A 35 4.38 23.16 11.42
C ALA A 35 5.69 23.29 10.62
N LYS A 36 5.58 23.53 9.32
CA LYS A 36 6.71 23.81 8.43
C LYS A 36 7.16 25.26 8.52
N ARG A 37 6.21 26.16 8.56
CA ARG A 37 6.44 27.61 8.63
C ARG A 37 5.28 28.30 9.34
N ILE A 38 5.60 29.26 10.18
CA ILE A 38 4.66 30.12 10.86
C ILE A 38 5.00 31.57 10.51
N SER A 39 3.99 32.34 10.15
CA SER A 39 4.10 33.79 9.90
C SER A 39 3.01 34.50 10.68
N THR A 40 3.41 35.44 11.55
CA THR A 40 2.50 36.16 12.42
C THR A 40 2.60 37.67 12.13
N ALA A 41 1.47 38.31 11.88
CA ALA A 41 1.35 39.76 11.81
C ALA A 41 0.75 40.29 13.13
N TYR A 42 1.32 41.36 13.66
CA TYR A 42 0.92 41.98 14.91
C TYR A 42 0.20 43.30 14.66
N LYS A 43 -0.71 43.63 15.55
CA LYS A 43 -1.31 44.98 15.64
C LYS A 43 -0.37 45.94 16.40
N GLU A 44 -0.69 47.21 16.37
CA GLU A 44 0.11 48.24 17.11
C GLU A 44 0.16 48.02 18.62
N ASP A 45 -0.86 47.37 19.18
CA ASP A 45 -0.97 47.00 20.60
C ASP A 45 -0.16 45.74 20.97
N GLY A 46 0.54 45.10 19.99
CA GLY A 46 1.30 43.89 20.18
C GLY A 46 0.49 42.61 20.14
N SER A 47 -0.85 42.68 19.97
CA SER A 47 -1.67 41.49 19.81
C SER A 47 -1.55 40.89 18.40
N VAL A 48 -1.79 39.59 18.27
CA VAL A 48 -1.77 38.90 16.97
C VAL A 48 -2.92 39.38 16.11
N ALA A 49 -2.62 39.93 14.95
CA ALA A 49 -3.61 40.35 13.96
C ALA A 49 -4.01 39.18 13.05
N LEU A 50 -3.04 38.42 12.57
CA LEU A 50 -3.22 37.30 11.67
C LEU A 50 -2.01 36.36 11.75
N GLN A 51 -2.29 35.06 11.70
CA GLN A 51 -1.25 34.05 11.70
C GLN A 51 -1.51 33.03 10.59
N TRP A 52 -0.47 32.76 9.80
CA TRP A 52 -0.46 31.67 8.82
C TRP A 52 0.40 30.53 9.34
N VAL A 53 -0.16 29.34 9.43
CA VAL A 53 0.55 28.12 9.79
C VAL A 53 0.56 27.20 8.56
N ILE A 54 1.72 27.07 7.91
CA ILE A 54 1.91 26.10 6.84
C ILE A 54 2.34 24.81 7.49
N GLN A 55 1.56 23.74 7.26
CA GLN A 55 1.78 22.42 7.83
C GLN A 55 2.31 21.45 6.76
N GLU A 56 3.12 20.49 7.16
CA GLU A 56 3.52 19.36 6.35
C GLU A 56 3.29 18.05 7.12
N PRO A 57 3.08 16.91 6.44
CA PRO A 57 2.93 15.62 7.10
C PRO A 57 4.13 15.31 8.00
N ASP A 58 3.86 14.81 9.20
CA ASP A 58 4.92 14.35 10.10
C ASP A 58 5.46 13.00 9.61
N LYS A 59 6.66 13.04 9.04
CA LYS A 59 7.35 11.87 8.48
C LYS A 59 7.62 10.79 9.53
N GLN A 60 7.81 11.17 10.80
CA GLN A 60 8.05 10.23 11.88
C GLN A 60 6.78 9.48 12.26
N SER A 61 5.63 10.17 12.27
CA SER A 61 4.31 9.54 12.46
C SER A 61 3.96 8.59 11.32
N LEU A 62 4.25 8.97 10.07
CA LEU A 62 4.07 8.09 8.89
C LEU A 62 4.91 6.82 8.99
N LYS A 63 6.19 6.95 9.38
CA LYS A 63 7.08 5.80 9.56
C LYS A 63 6.59 4.88 10.68
N GLN A 64 6.21 5.43 11.83
CA GLN A 64 5.68 4.64 12.96
C GLN A 64 4.40 3.89 12.58
N ARG A 65 3.50 4.51 11.81
CA ARG A 65 2.30 3.85 11.31
C ARG A 65 2.64 2.70 10.37
N LEU A 66 3.62 2.90 9.48
CA LEU A 66 4.09 1.85 8.58
C LEU A 66 4.75 0.70 9.37
N ASP A 67 5.62 1.01 10.33
CA ASP A 67 6.28 0.00 11.17
C ASP A 67 5.24 -0.79 11.98
N PHE A 68 4.22 -0.14 12.55
CA PHE A 68 3.11 -0.79 13.26
C PHE A 68 2.28 -1.71 12.34
N MET A 69 1.98 -1.26 11.11
CA MET A 69 1.31 -2.08 10.11
C MET A 69 2.16 -3.30 9.73
N LEU A 70 3.47 -3.11 9.53
CA LEU A 70 4.41 -4.18 9.21
C LEU A 70 4.56 -5.20 10.34
N GLU A 71 4.61 -4.76 11.60
CA GLU A 71 4.65 -5.66 12.77
C GLU A 71 3.37 -6.48 12.89
N GLY A 72 2.20 -5.85 12.77
CA GLY A 72 0.91 -6.55 12.80
C GLY A 72 0.77 -7.60 11.69
N ILE A 73 1.33 -7.32 10.50
CA ILE A 73 1.36 -8.27 9.39
C ILE A 73 2.33 -9.42 9.68
N LYS A 74 3.52 -9.14 10.23
CA LYS A 74 4.52 -10.17 10.57
C LYS A 74 3.97 -11.18 11.59
N ASP A 75 3.34 -10.71 12.66
CA ASP A 75 2.81 -11.59 13.72
C ASP A 75 1.71 -12.53 13.19
N ASP A 76 0.87 -12.02 12.29
CA ASP A 76 -0.18 -12.85 11.68
C ASP A 76 0.35 -13.79 10.58
N LEU A 77 1.50 -13.51 9.99
CA LEU A 77 2.08 -14.25 8.88
C LEU A 77 3.14 -15.27 9.31
N THR A 78 3.74 -15.13 10.49
CA THR A 78 4.78 -16.04 11.01
C THR A 78 4.32 -17.48 11.22
N GLY A 79 3.01 -17.71 11.36
CA GLY A 79 2.42 -19.07 11.49
C GLY A 79 2.26 -19.83 10.17
N PHE A 80 2.57 -19.27 9.02
CA PHE A 80 2.18 -19.80 7.70
C PHE A 80 3.32 -20.21 6.76
N LYS A 81 4.59 -20.05 7.14
CA LYS A 81 5.73 -20.49 6.32
C LYS A 81 5.91 -22.01 6.40
N LYS A 82 5.02 -22.79 5.79
CA LYS A 82 5.35 -24.14 5.36
C LYS A 82 6.09 -24.02 4.04
N ALA A 83 7.33 -24.56 4.00
CA ALA A 83 8.09 -24.64 2.76
C ALA A 83 7.23 -25.33 1.69
N VAL A 84 6.92 -24.62 0.61
CA VAL A 84 6.16 -25.17 -0.51
C VAL A 84 7.12 -25.97 -1.39
N LYS A 85 6.85 -27.25 -1.61
CA LYS A 85 7.68 -28.10 -2.46
C LYS A 85 7.62 -27.61 -3.90
N ALA A 86 8.79 -27.42 -4.51
CA ALA A 86 8.88 -27.05 -5.92
C ALA A 86 8.38 -28.19 -6.83
N PRO A 87 7.77 -27.86 -7.99
CA PRO A 87 7.37 -28.86 -8.97
C PRO A 87 8.59 -29.58 -9.53
N ALA A 88 8.45 -30.89 -9.77
CA ALA A 88 9.55 -31.74 -10.27
C ALA A 88 9.85 -31.51 -11.76
N LYS A 89 8.81 -31.16 -12.54
CA LYS A 89 8.91 -30.89 -13.98
C LYS A 89 8.24 -29.57 -14.29
N VAL A 90 8.88 -28.77 -15.14
CA VAL A 90 8.33 -27.54 -15.69
C VAL A 90 8.83 -27.38 -17.12
N ASN A 91 8.13 -26.57 -17.90
CA ASN A 91 8.58 -26.18 -19.23
C ASN A 91 9.23 -24.79 -19.14
N SER A 92 10.53 -24.70 -19.46
CA SER A 92 11.32 -23.47 -19.43
C SER A 92 11.03 -22.54 -20.61
N ASP A 93 10.38 -23.04 -21.67
CA ASP A 93 10.08 -22.25 -22.86
C ASP A 93 8.83 -21.34 -22.68
N TYR A 94 8.17 -21.44 -21.53
CA TYR A 94 6.97 -20.69 -21.23
C TYR A 94 7.08 -19.90 -19.93
N LEU A 95 6.50 -18.70 -19.98
CA LEU A 95 6.19 -17.85 -18.85
C LEU A 95 4.68 -17.77 -18.72
N ALA A 96 4.17 -18.03 -17.52
CA ALA A 96 2.75 -17.90 -17.20
C ALA A 96 2.47 -16.55 -16.54
N MET A 97 1.57 -15.76 -17.11
CA MET A 97 1.20 -14.46 -16.53
C MET A 97 -0.25 -14.48 -16.04
N TYR A 98 -0.42 -14.33 -14.73
CA TYR A 98 -1.70 -14.24 -14.03
C TYR A 98 -2.01 -12.77 -13.82
N MET A 99 -2.84 -12.21 -14.67
CA MET A 99 -3.11 -10.77 -14.70
C MET A 99 -4.39 -10.45 -13.94
N VAL A 100 -4.30 -9.48 -13.04
CA VAL A 100 -5.40 -8.90 -12.26
C VAL A 100 -5.42 -7.40 -12.55
N GLY A 101 -6.57 -6.84 -12.89
CA GLY A 101 -6.73 -5.39 -13.09
C GLY A 101 -8.04 -4.92 -12.51
N ASP A 102 -8.07 -3.69 -12.04
CA ASP A 102 -9.28 -3.01 -11.56
C ASP A 102 -10.10 -3.87 -10.59
N HIS A 103 -9.41 -4.55 -9.68
CA HIS A 103 -10.06 -5.48 -8.75
C HIS A 103 -10.88 -4.76 -7.68
N HIS A 104 -10.52 -3.51 -7.39
CA HIS A 104 -11.20 -2.66 -6.42
C HIS A 104 -11.47 -3.35 -5.08
N PHE A 105 -10.46 -4.06 -4.55
CA PHE A 105 -10.55 -4.76 -3.29
C PHE A 105 -10.87 -3.82 -2.13
N GLY A 106 -11.96 -4.11 -1.44
CA GLY A 106 -12.49 -3.24 -0.39
C GLY A 106 -13.60 -2.31 -0.84
N MET A 107 -14.01 -2.33 -2.12
CA MET A 107 -15.22 -1.67 -2.58
C MET A 107 -16.46 -2.27 -1.92
N LEU A 108 -17.44 -1.43 -1.62
CA LEU A 108 -18.79 -1.84 -1.27
C LEU A 108 -19.73 -1.44 -2.41
N ALA A 109 -20.41 -2.42 -2.98
CA ALA A 109 -21.54 -2.21 -3.87
C ALA A 109 -22.68 -3.11 -3.41
N ASP A 110 -23.88 -2.55 -3.38
CA ASP A 110 -25.11 -3.21 -2.92
C ASP A 110 -26.16 -3.11 -4.02
N SER A 111 -26.64 -4.26 -4.49
CA SER A 111 -27.67 -4.37 -5.53
C SER A 111 -29.00 -3.72 -5.14
N GLU A 112 -29.32 -3.63 -3.85
CA GLU A 112 -30.54 -2.98 -3.38
C GLU A 112 -30.52 -1.45 -3.58
N THR A 113 -29.33 -0.86 -3.70
CA THR A 113 -29.15 0.60 -3.82
C THR A 113 -28.78 1.07 -5.23
N LYS A 114 -28.49 0.16 -6.16
CA LYS A 114 -28.09 0.44 -7.54
C LYS A 114 -28.96 -0.29 -8.54
N LEU A 115 -29.05 0.27 -9.75
CA LEU A 115 -29.82 -0.31 -10.87
C LEU A 115 -29.13 -1.54 -11.52
N ASP A 116 -27.89 -1.81 -11.15
CA ASP A 116 -27.11 -2.95 -11.64
C ASP A 116 -26.97 -4.00 -10.54
N ASP A 117 -27.30 -5.24 -10.86
CA ASP A 117 -27.69 -6.33 -9.96
C ASP A 117 -26.55 -7.03 -9.20
N ASP A 118 -25.32 -6.52 -9.14
CA ASP A 118 -24.19 -7.23 -8.55
C ASP A 118 -23.72 -6.60 -7.24
N ASP A 119 -23.75 -7.40 -6.18
CA ASP A 119 -23.10 -7.08 -4.89
C ASP A 119 -21.59 -7.19 -5.02
N TRP A 120 -20.85 -6.31 -4.32
CA TRP A 120 -19.41 -6.37 -4.20
C TRP A 120 -18.96 -6.03 -2.79
N ASP A 121 -18.23 -6.95 -2.20
CA ASP A 121 -17.59 -6.80 -0.89
C ASP A 121 -16.22 -7.51 -0.87
N VAL A 122 -15.46 -7.40 0.22
CA VAL A 122 -14.15 -8.06 0.34
C VAL A 122 -14.23 -9.58 0.28
N LYS A 123 -15.36 -10.19 0.65
CA LYS A 123 -15.55 -11.65 0.62
C LYS A 123 -15.75 -12.12 -0.81
N ILE A 124 -16.64 -11.46 -1.54
CA ILE A 124 -16.94 -11.74 -2.96
C ILE A 124 -15.67 -11.51 -3.79
N ALA A 125 -15.01 -10.36 -3.61
CA ALA A 125 -13.77 -10.03 -4.28
C ALA A 125 -12.67 -11.08 -4.03
N SER A 126 -12.49 -11.52 -2.78
CA SER A 126 -11.54 -12.58 -2.44
C SER A 126 -11.84 -13.88 -3.14
N GLN A 127 -13.09 -14.31 -3.15
CA GLN A 127 -13.51 -15.57 -3.75
C GLN A 127 -13.30 -15.56 -5.28
N ILE A 128 -13.72 -14.49 -5.94
CA ILE A 128 -13.56 -14.32 -7.39
C ILE A 128 -12.08 -14.39 -7.78
N LEU A 129 -11.20 -13.71 -7.05
CA LEU A 129 -9.77 -13.69 -7.35
C LEU A 129 -9.14 -15.09 -7.15
N LEU A 130 -9.48 -15.78 -6.07
CA LEU A 130 -8.99 -17.14 -5.80
C LEU A 130 -9.44 -18.14 -6.84
N ASP A 131 -10.73 -18.13 -7.21
CA ASP A 131 -11.31 -19.04 -8.19
C ASP A 131 -10.76 -18.77 -9.60
N SER A 132 -10.63 -17.49 -9.97
CA SER A 132 -10.07 -17.09 -11.25
C SER A 132 -8.61 -17.51 -11.39
N THR A 133 -7.80 -17.29 -10.35
CA THR A 133 -6.39 -17.71 -10.35
C THR A 133 -6.26 -19.23 -10.43
N GLU A 134 -7.10 -19.98 -9.73
CA GLU A 134 -7.11 -21.45 -9.79
C GLU A 134 -7.50 -21.96 -11.18
N ARG A 135 -8.50 -21.38 -11.81
CA ARG A 135 -8.89 -21.72 -13.20
C ARG A 135 -7.77 -21.41 -14.19
N LEU A 136 -7.07 -20.29 -14.03
CA LEU A 136 -5.92 -19.92 -14.87
C LEU A 136 -4.77 -20.91 -14.66
N ALA A 137 -4.42 -21.23 -13.40
CA ALA A 137 -3.37 -22.18 -13.09
C ALA A 137 -3.61 -23.57 -13.74
N ASN A 138 -4.85 -24.02 -13.73
CA ASN A 138 -5.24 -25.29 -14.36
C ASN A 138 -5.14 -25.27 -15.91
N ARG A 139 -5.15 -24.08 -16.53
CA ARG A 139 -5.07 -23.92 -17.99
C ARG A 139 -3.66 -23.71 -18.49
N VAL A 140 -2.82 -23.02 -17.72
CA VAL A 140 -1.48 -22.60 -18.15
C VAL A 140 -0.47 -23.74 -18.15
N GLY A 141 -0.70 -24.79 -17.36
CA GLY A 141 0.24 -25.92 -17.25
C GLY A 141 1.53 -25.56 -16.50
N ASP A 142 2.60 -26.27 -16.85
CA ASP A 142 3.84 -26.34 -16.06
C ASP A 142 4.91 -25.30 -16.50
N ALA A 143 4.55 -24.05 -16.72
CA ALA A 143 5.55 -23.00 -17.02
C ALA A 143 6.55 -22.85 -15.87
N GLU A 144 7.83 -22.63 -16.19
CA GLU A 144 8.88 -22.49 -15.16
C GLU A 144 8.67 -21.26 -14.30
N ILE A 145 8.29 -20.13 -14.91
CA ILE A 145 8.07 -18.85 -14.25
C ILE A 145 6.59 -18.52 -14.24
N GLY A 146 6.06 -18.23 -13.06
CA GLY A 146 4.74 -17.64 -12.88
C GLY A 146 4.87 -16.17 -12.53
N VAL A 147 4.21 -15.29 -13.26
CA VAL A 147 4.13 -13.85 -12.96
C VAL A 147 2.76 -13.54 -12.39
N LEU A 148 2.69 -13.09 -11.14
CA LEU A 148 1.49 -12.51 -10.55
C LEU A 148 1.52 -11.02 -10.82
N LEU A 149 0.71 -10.58 -11.77
CA LEU A 149 0.67 -9.21 -12.25
C LEU A 149 -0.63 -8.53 -11.83
N ASN A 150 -0.53 -7.54 -10.94
CA ASN A 150 -1.58 -6.55 -10.73
C ASN A 150 -1.29 -5.34 -11.62
N VAL A 151 -2.21 -5.00 -12.52
CA VAL A 151 -2.06 -3.85 -13.44
C VAL A 151 -2.64 -2.55 -12.91
N GLY A 152 -2.86 -2.44 -11.62
CA GLY A 152 -3.34 -1.24 -10.92
C GLY A 152 -4.77 -1.35 -10.43
N ASP A 153 -5.16 -0.41 -9.60
CA ASP A 153 -6.46 -0.33 -8.93
C ASP A 153 -6.89 -1.63 -8.24
N PHE A 154 -5.88 -2.30 -7.62
CA PHE A 154 -6.19 -3.45 -6.78
C PHE A 154 -7.01 -3.06 -5.57
N PHE A 155 -6.63 -1.97 -4.86
CA PHE A 155 -7.41 -1.42 -3.77
C PHE A 155 -8.39 -0.35 -4.27
N HIS A 156 -9.56 -0.30 -3.66
CA HIS A 156 -10.57 0.70 -4.01
C HIS A 156 -10.28 2.08 -3.42
N ALA A 157 -9.64 2.16 -2.27
CA ALA A 157 -9.25 3.39 -1.59
C ALA A 157 -7.78 3.37 -1.18
N ASP A 158 -7.15 4.54 -1.18
CA ASP A 158 -5.73 4.76 -0.87
C ASP A 158 -5.49 5.30 0.55
N SER A 159 -6.54 5.72 1.24
CA SER A 159 -6.42 6.39 2.53
C SER A 159 -7.47 5.96 3.55
N SER A 160 -7.20 6.25 4.83
CA SER A 160 -8.15 6.03 5.93
C SER A 160 -9.39 6.95 5.88
N LYS A 161 -9.41 7.91 4.95
CA LYS A 161 -10.56 8.77 4.69
C LYS A 161 -11.51 8.20 3.65
N ASN A 162 -11.24 6.98 3.17
CA ASN A 162 -11.96 6.32 2.07
C ASN A 162 -11.90 7.17 0.78
N GLU A 163 -10.71 7.60 0.44
CA GLU A 163 -10.44 8.42 -0.74
C GLU A 163 -9.45 7.70 -1.65
N THR A 164 -9.60 7.89 -2.96
CA THR A 164 -8.62 7.49 -3.96
C THR A 164 -7.34 8.33 -3.83
N THR A 165 -6.29 8.00 -4.58
CA THR A 165 -5.05 8.81 -4.64
C THR A 165 -5.32 10.29 -4.99
N ALA A 166 -6.32 10.55 -5.81
CA ALA A 166 -6.72 11.91 -6.21
C ALA A 166 -7.63 12.62 -5.19
N GLY A 167 -8.04 11.95 -4.11
CA GLY A 167 -8.91 12.51 -3.08
C GLY A 167 -10.40 12.37 -3.37
N THR A 168 -10.79 11.54 -4.34
CA THR A 168 -12.21 11.22 -4.59
C THR A 168 -12.69 10.25 -3.52
N ARG A 169 -13.78 10.59 -2.83
CA ARG A 169 -14.42 9.71 -1.84
C ARG A 169 -15.09 8.53 -2.52
N VAL A 170 -14.96 7.37 -1.90
CA VAL A 170 -15.50 6.10 -2.40
C VAL A 170 -16.14 5.30 -1.26
N ASP A 171 -17.10 4.45 -1.61
CA ASP A 171 -17.74 3.56 -0.66
C ASP A 171 -16.90 2.31 -0.44
N VAL A 172 -16.64 2.01 0.84
CA VAL A 172 -15.79 0.87 1.23
C VAL A 172 -16.51 -0.07 2.19
N ASP A 173 -16.28 -1.36 2.01
CA ASP A 173 -16.86 -2.43 2.86
C ASP A 173 -16.29 -2.39 4.28
N THR A 174 -15.00 -2.12 4.43
CA THR A 174 -14.36 -2.16 5.75
C THR A 174 -13.21 -1.17 5.87
N ARG A 175 -12.67 -1.05 7.09
CA ARG A 175 -11.56 -0.12 7.39
C ARG A 175 -10.31 -0.49 6.63
N ILE A 176 -9.58 0.51 6.13
CA ILE A 176 -8.39 0.34 5.29
C ILE A 176 -7.33 -0.61 5.88
N GLY A 177 -7.07 -0.57 7.20
CA GLY A 177 -6.12 -1.48 7.83
C GLY A 177 -6.56 -2.96 7.75
N LYS A 178 -7.87 -3.23 7.85
CA LYS A 178 -8.43 -4.58 7.68
C LYS A 178 -8.36 -5.00 6.21
N THR A 179 -8.70 -4.11 5.29
CA THR A 179 -8.59 -4.33 3.85
C THR A 179 -7.16 -4.69 3.46
N PHE A 180 -6.17 -3.91 3.95
CA PHE A 180 -4.76 -4.16 3.68
C PHE A 180 -4.29 -5.52 4.20
N LYS A 181 -4.64 -5.87 5.44
CA LYS A 181 -4.34 -7.18 6.05
C LYS A 181 -4.92 -8.33 5.22
N LEU A 182 -6.18 -8.22 4.80
CA LEU A 182 -6.87 -9.23 3.98
C LEU A 182 -6.21 -9.35 2.61
N ALA A 183 -5.84 -8.24 1.97
CA ALA A 183 -5.12 -8.22 0.70
C ALA A 183 -3.75 -8.91 0.79
N GLY A 184 -2.95 -8.57 1.81
CA GLY A 184 -1.67 -9.24 2.04
C GLY A 184 -1.80 -10.75 2.20
N ARG A 185 -2.84 -11.19 2.93
CA ARG A 185 -3.16 -12.60 3.08
C ARG A 185 -3.58 -13.26 1.76
N LEU A 186 -4.38 -12.56 0.97
CA LEU A 186 -4.83 -13.03 -0.32
C LEU A 186 -3.66 -13.22 -1.28
N PHE A 187 -2.76 -12.23 -1.40
CA PHE A 187 -1.53 -12.36 -2.19
C PHE A 187 -0.66 -13.50 -1.72
N GLN A 188 -0.51 -13.69 -0.41
CA GLN A 188 0.22 -14.84 0.15
C GLN A 188 -0.36 -16.16 -0.32
N ILE A 189 -1.69 -16.35 -0.22
CA ILE A 189 -2.37 -17.57 -0.68
C ILE A 189 -2.13 -17.79 -2.18
N LEU A 190 -2.21 -16.74 -2.99
CA LEU A 190 -1.97 -16.82 -4.43
C LEU A 190 -0.53 -17.25 -4.73
N ILE A 191 0.46 -16.59 -4.13
CA ILE A 191 1.88 -16.89 -4.32
C ILE A 191 2.18 -18.33 -3.87
N ASP A 192 1.67 -18.76 -2.70
CA ASP A 192 1.88 -20.12 -2.19
C ASP A 192 1.23 -21.18 -3.08
N LYS A 193 0.07 -20.89 -3.69
CA LYS A 193 -0.55 -21.76 -4.71
C LYS A 193 0.34 -21.84 -5.97
N MET A 194 0.81 -20.70 -6.47
CA MET A 194 1.66 -20.64 -7.67
C MET A 194 3.03 -21.33 -7.45
N LEU A 195 3.59 -21.27 -6.25
CA LEU A 195 4.83 -21.98 -5.91
C LEU A 195 4.74 -23.51 -6.02
N LYS A 196 3.52 -24.08 -6.05
CA LYS A 196 3.30 -25.53 -6.27
C LYS A 196 3.43 -25.91 -7.74
N THR A 197 3.18 -24.98 -8.65
CA THR A 197 3.15 -25.22 -10.10
C THR A 197 4.32 -24.59 -10.85
N HIS A 198 4.98 -23.60 -10.26
CA HIS A 198 6.12 -22.89 -10.87
C HIS A 198 7.38 -23.00 -10.00
N LYS A 199 8.55 -23.01 -10.62
CA LYS A 199 9.83 -22.96 -9.91
C LYS A 199 10.14 -21.57 -9.38
N LYS A 200 9.76 -20.52 -10.11
CA LYS A 200 9.96 -19.12 -9.73
C LYS A 200 8.65 -18.35 -9.87
N ILE A 201 8.40 -17.46 -8.92
CA ILE A 201 7.29 -16.50 -8.97
C ILE A 201 7.86 -15.09 -9.02
N VAL A 202 7.34 -14.28 -9.94
CA VAL A 202 7.62 -12.84 -10.02
C VAL A 202 6.33 -12.11 -9.69
N VAL A 203 6.37 -11.23 -8.70
CA VAL A 203 5.23 -10.41 -8.30
C VAL A 203 5.44 -9.00 -8.83
N ILE A 204 4.49 -8.56 -9.63
CA ILE A 204 4.47 -7.22 -10.25
C ILE A 204 3.18 -6.54 -9.82
N ASN A 205 3.30 -5.41 -9.12
CA ASN A 205 2.17 -4.70 -8.58
C ASN A 205 2.22 -3.24 -9.07
N VAL A 206 1.51 -2.94 -10.14
CA VAL A 206 1.46 -1.61 -10.75
C VAL A 206 0.59 -0.68 -9.89
N ARG A 207 0.95 0.59 -9.82
CA ARG A 207 0.21 1.62 -9.10
C ARG A 207 -0.95 2.11 -9.96
N GLY A 208 -2.15 2.08 -9.41
CA GLY A 208 -3.34 2.63 -10.05
C GLY A 208 -3.62 4.08 -9.65
N ASN A 209 -4.74 4.62 -10.12
CA ASN A 209 -5.23 5.94 -9.72
C ASN A 209 -6.08 5.89 -8.43
N HIS A 210 -6.58 4.72 -8.07
CA HIS A 210 -7.27 4.50 -6.79
C HIS A 210 -6.31 4.21 -5.63
N ASP A 211 -5.14 3.59 -5.88
CA ASP A 211 -4.37 2.88 -4.87
C ASP A 211 -2.84 3.09 -4.95
N SER A 212 -2.40 4.25 -5.42
CA SER A 212 -0.97 4.51 -5.65
C SER A 212 -0.08 4.19 -4.44
N ASP A 213 -0.49 4.60 -3.24
CA ASP A 213 0.27 4.38 -2.00
C ASP A 213 0.04 2.98 -1.44
N MET A 214 -1.21 2.50 -1.44
CA MET A 214 -1.54 1.16 -0.97
C MET A 214 -0.87 0.06 -1.80
N ALA A 215 -0.80 0.20 -3.12
CA ALA A 215 -0.07 -0.71 -4.00
C ALA A 215 1.44 -0.72 -3.69
N CYS A 216 2.04 0.45 -3.42
CA CYS A 216 3.44 0.55 -3.02
C CYS A 216 3.70 -0.13 -1.66
N HIS A 217 2.83 0.09 -0.68
CA HIS A 217 2.91 -0.55 0.63
C HIS A 217 2.78 -2.08 0.53
N LEU A 218 1.85 -2.57 -0.29
CA LEU A 218 1.66 -4.00 -0.51
C LEU A 218 2.92 -4.64 -1.11
N SER A 219 3.53 -4.02 -2.14
CA SER A 219 4.78 -4.50 -2.73
C SER A 219 5.90 -4.57 -1.69
N SER A 220 6.06 -3.54 -0.87
CA SER A 220 7.06 -3.50 0.20
C SER A 220 6.83 -4.60 1.25
N CYS A 221 5.59 -4.80 1.67
CA CYS A 221 5.23 -5.86 2.61
C CYS A 221 5.51 -7.25 2.04
N LEU A 222 5.14 -7.50 0.78
CA LEU A 222 5.40 -8.79 0.12
C LEU A 222 6.90 -9.04 -0.06
N SER A 223 7.69 -8.01 -0.40
CA SER A 223 9.14 -8.13 -0.50
C SER A 223 9.77 -8.56 0.84
N ILE A 224 9.34 -7.95 1.95
CA ILE A 224 9.83 -8.32 3.30
C ILE A 224 9.36 -9.73 3.68
N LEU A 225 8.11 -10.08 3.37
CA LEU A 225 7.52 -11.38 3.70
C LEU A 225 8.25 -12.53 3.02
N TYR A 226 8.66 -12.33 1.77
CA TYR A 226 9.31 -13.36 0.94
C TYR A 226 10.84 -13.18 0.82
N ASP A 227 11.45 -12.28 1.61
CA ASP A 227 12.91 -12.06 1.60
C ASP A 227 13.74 -13.34 1.76
N ALA A 228 13.25 -14.27 2.57
CA ALA A 228 13.90 -15.58 2.80
C ALA A 228 13.47 -16.69 1.83
N GLU A 229 12.60 -16.42 0.85
CA GLU A 229 12.16 -17.41 -0.16
C GLU A 229 12.76 -17.06 -1.53
N PRO A 230 13.88 -17.72 -1.93
CA PRO A 230 14.60 -17.36 -3.16
C PRO A 230 13.82 -17.60 -4.45
N ARG A 231 12.69 -18.29 -4.37
CA ARG A 231 11.82 -18.57 -5.51
C ARG A 231 10.80 -17.46 -5.76
N VAL A 232 10.70 -16.47 -4.88
CA VAL A 232 9.79 -15.34 -5.02
C VAL A 232 10.58 -14.05 -5.18
N GLU A 233 10.33 -13.37 -6.28
CA GLU A 233 10.88 -12.04 -6.57
C GLU A 233 9.74 -11.04 -6.62
N VAL A 234 9.78 -10.02 -5.77
CA VAL A 234 8.82 -8.91 -5.80
C VAL A 234 9.49 -7.72 -6.43
N LEU A 235 9.01 -7.27 -7.60
CA LEU A 235 9.61 -6.15 -8.30
C LEU A 235 9.34 -4.81 -7.56
N PRO A 236 10.34 -3.91 -7.52
CA PRO A 236 10.17 -2.59 -6.93
C PRO A 236 9.05 -1.79 -7.60
N ASN A 237 8.23 -1.11 -6.80
CA ASN A 237 7.12 -0.30 -7.26
C ASN A 237 7.35 1.20 -6.99
N TYR A 238 8.43 1.76 -7.56
CA TYR A 238 8.79 3.18 -7.36
C TYR A 238 8.37 4.08 -8.53
N SER A 239 7.95 3.50 -9.65
CA SER A 239 7.58 4.19 -10.87
C SER A 239 6.17 3.82 -11.31
N LYS A 240 5.54 4.68 -12.10
CA LYS A 240 4.27 4.36 -12.79
C LYS A 240 4.45 3.28 -13.87
N PHE A 241 5.66 3.13 -14.37
CA PHE A 241 6.03 2.12 -15.35
C PHE A 241 6.92 1.10 -14.69
N ILE A 242 6.53 -0.17 -14.75
CA ILE A 242 7.34 -1.30 -14.31
C ILE A 242 7.71 -2.10 -15.55
N HIS A 243 8.96 -2.48 -15.66
CA HIS A 243 9.42 -3.32 -16.76
C HIS A 243 9.93 -4.66 -16.24
N TYR A 244 9.72 -5.70 -17.01
CA TYR A 244 10.21 -7.04 -16.76
C TYR A 244 10.74 -7.63 -18.05
N GLN A 245 11.97 -8.13 -18.02
CA GLN A 245 12.59 -8.80 -19.17
C GLN A 245 12.56 -10.31 -18.95
N TRP A 246 12.06 -11.01 -19.93
CA TRP A 246 12.13 -12.46 -20.01
C TRP A 246 12.68 -12.87 -21.38
N GLU A 247 13.87 -13.48 -21.38
CA GLU A 247 14.64 -13.78 -22.57
C GLU A 247 14.81 -12.54 -23.47
N ASN A 248 14.36 -12.61 -24.73
CA ASN A 248 14.42 -11.51 -25.70
C ASN A 248 13.17 -10.59 -25.65
N ASN A 249 12.24 -10.82 -24.71
CA ASN A 249 11.02 -10.05 -24.59
C ASN A 249 11.14 -9.04 -23.45
N LEU A 250 10.80 -7.78 -23.74
CA LEU A 250 10.66 -6.73 -22.74
C LEU A 250 9.17 -6.42 -22.56
N PHE A 251 8.67 -6.67 -21.37
CA PHE A 251 7.31 -6.28 -20.96
C PHE A 251 7.38 -4.96 -20.22
N VAL A 252 6.44 -4.07 -20.52
CA VAL A 252 6.27 -2.80 -19.81
C VAL A 252 4.82 -2.71 -19.36
N PHE A 253 4.64 -2.48 -18.06
CA PHE A 253 3.34 -2.44 -17.41
C PHE A 253 3.04 -1.04 -16.90
N HIS A 254 1.82 -0.61 -17.11
CA HIS A 254 1.28 0.69 -16.70
C HIS A 254 -0.24 0.56 -16.56
N HIS A 255 -0.79 1.26 -15.57
CA HIS A 255 -2.24 1.42 -15.39
C HIS A 255 -2.75 2.61 -16.18
#